data_e8e453c1cf3fc09c9f19b63406fe0fc5
#
_entry.id   e8e453c1cf3fc09c9f19b63406fe0fc5
#
_cell.length_a   1.000
_cell.length_b   1.000
_cell.length_c   1.000
_cell.angle_alpha   90.00
_cell.angle_beta   90.00
_cell.angle_gamma   90.00
#
_symmetry.space_group_name_H-M   'P 1'
#
loop_
_entity.id
_entity.type
_entity.pdbx_description
1 polymer ?
#
loop_
_entity_poly.entity_id
_entity_poly.type
_entity_poly.pdbx_seq_one_letter_code
_entity_poly.pdbx_strand_id
1 'polypeptide(L)'
;MNIIEFPPKNTFSSLTKRPVFEKNDIENLIKGIFEKVENEGDNALKFYAEKFDNQVLDTIEVSQQEVEEAISLVDEELKIAINTAKSNIEKFHQSQKEIPQKIETTEGVVCWRESRAIDKVGLYIPGGTAPLFSTVLMLAVPAQIAGCKEIILCSPPQKNGKINPIILYVANLCRVSKIFKVGGAQAIAAMSLGTETVPKVYKIFGPGNQFVTEAKIFAQKLGIAIDMPAGPSEVLVIADETANPSFVAADLLSQ
;
A
#
# COMPACT_ATOMS: atom_id res chain seq x y z
N MET A 1 4.25 6.93 28.33
CA MET A 1 5.39 7.75 27.90
C MET A 1 6.50 7.55 28.91
N ASN A 2 7.70 7.13 28.47
CA ASN A 2 8.85 6.98 29.35
C ASN A 2 9.69 8.26 29.25
N ILE A 3 9.90 8.94 30.39
CA ILE A 3 10.78 10.10 30.46
C ILE A 3 12.12 9.63 31.05
N ILE A 4 13.21 9.88 30.34
CA ILE A 4 14.55 9.51 30.76
C ILE A 4 15.38 10.80 30.77
N GLU A 5 15.80 11.21 31.96
CA GLU A 5 16.57 12.43 32.17
C GLU A 5 18.05 12.08 32.41
N PHE A 6 18.95 12.75 31.71
CA PHE A 6 20.40 12.62 31.87
C PHE A 6 20.93 11.17 31.85
N PRO A 7 20.55 10.34 30.86
CA PRO A 7 20.98 8.93 30.83
C PRO A 7 22.50 8.82 30.73
N PRO A 8 23.11 7.85 31.43
CA PRO A 8 24.54 7.58 31.30
C PRO A 8 24.91 7.19 29.87
N LYS A 9 26.09 7.59 29.38
CA LYS A 9 26.52 7.31 27.99
C LYS A 9 26.52 5.83 27.61
N ASN A 10 26.76 4.92 28.56
CA ASN A 10 26.73 3.49 28.34
C ASN A 10 25.33 2.92 28.07
N THR A 11 24.26 3.68 28.33
CA THR A 11 22.87 3.28 28.05
C THR A 11 22.37 3.75 26.70
N PHE A 12 23.11 4.64 26.01
CA PHE A 12 22.66 5.23 24.75
C PHE A 12 22.34 4.18 23.68
N SER A 13 23.21 3.18 23.51
CA SER A 13 23.02 2.12 22.53
C SER A 13 21.76 1.27 22.79
N SER A 14 21.37 1.11 24.06
CA SER A 14 20.14 0.38 24.41
C SER A 14 18.89 1.25 24.26
N LEU A 15 18.99 2.55 24.58
CA LEU A 15 17.90 3.50 24.47
C LEU A 15 17.55 3.86 23.01
N THR A 16 18.55 3.86 22.14
CA THR A 16 18.39 4.14 20.70
C THR A 16 18.26 2.88 19.86
N LYS A 17 18.23 1.69 20.50
CA LYS A 17 18.06 0.44 19.77
C LYS A 17 16.67 0.37 19.14
N ARG A 18 16.65 0.25 17.83
CA ARG A 18 15.41 0.05 17.09
C ARG A 18 14.76 -1.28 17.50
N PRO A 19 13.45 -1.32 17.79
CA PRO A 19 12.77 -2.59 18.02
C PRO A 19 12.92 -3.49 16.80
N VAL A 20 13.56 -4.64 17.00
CA VAL A 20 13.70 -5.67 15.95
C VAL A 20 12.87 -6.86 16.39
N PHE A 21 11.87 -7.20 15.62
CA PHE A 21 11.14 -8.45 15.80
C PHE A 21 12.00 -9.63 15.32
N GLU A 22 11.87 -10.80 15.94
CA GLU A 22 12.59 -11.98 15.49
C GLU A 22 12.14 -12.38 14.08
N LYS A 23 13.01 -12.16 13.10
CA LYS A 23 12.73 -12.34 11.67
C LYS A 23 12.28 -13.75 11.31
N ASN A 24 12.88 -14.76 11.92
CA ASN A 24 12.69 -16.16 11.55
C ASN A 24 11.23 -16.62 11.71
N ASP A 25 10.52 -16.16 12.75
CA ASP A 25 9.13 -16.55 13.00
C ASP A 25 8.19 -15.94 11.95
N ILE A 26 8.47 -14.68 11.55
CA ILE A 26 7.67 -13.99 10.54
C ILE A 26 7.92 -14.62 9.16
N GLU A 27 9.16 -14.91 8.78
CA GLU A 27 9.47 -15.54 7.49
C GLU A 27 8.76 -16.90 7.34
N ASN A 28 8.77 -17.74 8.38
CA ASN A 28 8.08 -19.03 8.38
C ASN A 28 6.57 -18.87 8.25
N LEU A 29 5.99 -17.90 8.97
CA LEU A 29 4.56 -17.60 8.88
C LEU A 29 4.19 -17.16 7.45
N ILE A 30 4.97 -16.25 6.87
CA ILE A 30 4.73 -15.74 5.51
C ILE A 30 4.83 -16.87 4.49
N LYS A 31 5.87 -17.71 4.60
CA LYS A 31 6.01 -18.89 3.74
C LYS A 31 4.78 -19.78 3.81
N GLY A 32 4.28 -20.09 5.00
CA GLY A 32 3.08 -20.90 5.18
C GLY A 32 1.82 -20.24 4.59
N ILE A 33 1.72 -18.89 4.63
CA ILE A 33 0.61 -18.17 3.98
C ILE A 33 0.69 -18.32 2.46
N PHE A 34 1.87 -18.14 1.86
CA PHE A 34 2.05 -18.30 0.42
C PHE A 34 1.77 -19.72 -0.04
N GLU A 35 2.29 -20.74 0.64
CA GLU A 35 2.03 -22.15 0.35
C GLU A 35 0.54 -22.48 0.42
N LYS A 36 -0.18 -21.94 1.42
CA LYS A 36 -1.62 -22.15 1.53
C LYS A 36 -2.40 -21.47 0.40
N VAL A 37 -2.04 -20.23 0.05
CA VAL A 37 -2.69 -19.52 -1.08
C VAL A 37 -2.39 -20.22 -2.41
N GLU A 38 -1.18 -20.72 -2.62
CA GLU A 38 -0.81 -21.48 -3.83
C GLU A 38 -1.62 -22.76 -3.98
N ASN A 39 -1.88 -23.49 -2.87
CA ASN A 39 -2.56 -24.78 -2.90
C ASN A 39 -4.09 -24.67 -2.88
N GLU A 40 -4.65 -23.64 -2.21
CA GLU A 40 -6.08 -23.55 -1.91
C GLU A 40 -6.77 -22.33 -2.57
N GLY A 41 -6.02 -21.44 -3.22
CA GLY A 41 -6.56 -20.29 -3.95
C GLY A 41 -7.48 -19.41 -3.10
N ASP A 42 -8.66 -19.13 -3.61
CA ASP A 42 -9.68 -18.32 -2.93
C ASP A 42 -10.13 -18.89 -1.58
N ASN A 43 -10.09 -20.20 -1.39
CA ASN A 43 -10.42 -20.81 -0.10
C ASN A 43 -9.42 -20.41 0.99
N ALA A 44 -8.13 -20.28 0.66
CA ALA A 44 -7.13 -19.77 1.58
C ALA A 44 -7.44 -18.30 1.94
N LEU A 45 -7.85 -17.48 0.98
CA LEU A 45 -8.19 -16.07 1.23
C LEU A 45 -9.38 -15.94 2.17
N LYS A 46 -10.43 -16.73 1.97
CA LYS A 46 -11.62 -16.80 2.86
C LYS A 46 -11.24 -17.28 4.27
N PHE A 47 -10.40 -18.31 4.37
CA PHE A 47 -9.88 -18.80 5.65
C PHE A 47 -9.13 -17.71 6.41
N TYR A 48 -8.28 -16.94 5.74
CA TYR A 48 -7.52 -15.87 6.39
C TYR A 48 -8.39 -14.65 6.72
N ALA A 49 -9.42 -14.34 5.92
CA ALA A 49 -10.39 -13.30 6.24
C ALA A 49 -11.16 -13.64 7.54
N GLU A 50 -11.56 -14.89 7.72
CA GLU A 50 -12.18 -15.35 8.96
C GLU A 50 -11.19 -15.30 10.14
N LYS A 51 -9.97 -15.80 9.94
CA LYS A 51 -8.95 -15.91 11.00
C LYS A 51 -8.41 -14.56 11.49
N PHE A 52 -8.15 -13.62 10.58
CA PHE A 52 -7.46 -12.36 10.90
C PHE A 52 -8.39 -11.14 10.93
N ASP A 53 -9.42 -11.14 10.11
CA ASP A 53 -10.34 -10.02 9.99
C ASP A 53 -11.68 -10.32 10.70
N ASN A 54 -11.90 -11.56 11.20
CA ASN A 54 -13.16 -12.07 11.76
C ASN A 54 -14.34 -11.88 10.80
N GLN A 55 -14.12 -12.10 9.50
CA GLN A 55 -15.11 -11.94 8.46
C GLN A 55 -15.29 -13.22 7.64
N VAL A 56 -16.52 -13.71 7.59
CA VAL A 56 -16.92 -14.76 6.65
C VAL A 56 -17.34 -14.09 5.35
N LEU A 57 -16.61 -14.33 4.28
CA LEU A 57 -16.84 -13.70 2.98
C LEU A 57 -17.49 -14.68 2.01
N ASP A 58 -18.66 -14.33 1.49
CA ASP A 58 -19.28 -15.04 0.37
C ASP A 58 -18.50 -14.80 -0.92
N THR A 59 -18.17 -13.54 -1.19
CA THR A 59 -17.43 -13.10 -2.36
C THR A 59 -16.20 -12.27 -1.96
N ILE A 60 -15.08 -12.51 -2.65
CA ILE A 60 -13.83 -11.78 -2.46
C ILE A 60 -13.83 -10.50 -3.27
N GLU A 61 -14.30 -10.52 -4.51
CA GLU A 61 -14.38 -9.34 -5.37
C GLU A 61 -15.51 -8.41 -4.93
N VAL A 62 -15.25 -7.12 -4.93
CA VAL A 62 -16.24 -6.08 -4.68
C VAL A 62 -17.14 -5.95 -5.92
N SER A 63 -18.45 -6.03 -5.73
CA SER A 63 -19.41 -5.87 -6.81
C SER A 63 -19.58 -4.41 -7.23
N GLN A 64 -20.04 -4.19 -8.44
CA GLN A 64 -20.38 -2.85 -8.93
C GLN A 64 -21.46 -2.18 -8.06
N GLN A 65 -22.41 -2.96 -7.54
CA GLN A 65 -23.42 -2.46 -6.63
C GLN A 65 -22.82 -1.94 -5.31
N GLU A 66 -21.83 -2.66 -4.74
CA GLU A 66 -21.14 -2.19 -3.53
C GLU A 66 -20.41 -0.85 -3.79
N VAL A 67 -19.84 -0.67 -4.98
CA VAL A 67 -19.21 0.60 -5.37
C VAL A 67 -20.23 1.72 -5.48
N GLU A 68 -21.38 1.48 -6.13
CA GLU A 68 -22.45 2.47 -6.28
C GLU A 68 -23.06 2.88 -4.94
N GLU A 69 -23.32 1.91 -4.05
CA GLU A 69 -23.74 2.17 -2.67
C GLU A 69 -22.70 3.05 -1.94
N ALA A 70 -21.41 2.71 -2.05
CA ALA A 70 -20.34 3.45 -1.40
C ALA A 70 -20.26 4.91 -1.88
N ILE A 71 -20.43 5.16 -3.18
CA ILE A 71 -20.43 6.53 -3.75
C ILE A 71 -21.54 7.38 -3.12
N SER A 72 -22.71 6.79 -2.86
CA SER A 72 -23.84 7.49 -2.25
C SER A 72 -23.63 7.83 -0.77
N LEU A 73 -22.76 7.08 -0.07
CA LEU A 73 -22.46 7.27 1.35
C LEU A 73 -21.37 8.30 1.62
N VAL A 74 -20.63 8.74 0.62
CA VAL A 74 -19.57 9.74 0.79
C VAL A 74 -20.17 11.14 0.69
N ASP A 75 -19.88 11.97 1.70
CA ASP A 75 -20.32 13.34 1.77
C ASP A 75 -19.81 14.20 0.60
N GLU A 76 -20.62 15.16 0.11
CA GLU A 76 -20.26 15.99 -1.04
C GLU A 76 -19.08 16.93 -0.76
N GLU A 77 -18.94 17.44 0.47
CA GLU A 77 -17.80 18.26 0.85
C GLU A 77 -16.50 17.44 0.80
N LEU A 78 -16.55 16.21 1.29
CA LEU A 78 -15.41 15.29 1.21
C LEU A 78 -15.09 14.91 -0.24
N LYS A 79 -16.08 14.72 -1.11
CA LYS A 79 -15.86 14.49 -2.56
C LYS A 79 -15.12 15.65 -3.21
N ILE A 80 -15.48 16.89 -2.88
CA ILE A 80 -14.79 18.10 -3.37
C ILE A 80 -13.34 18.12 -2.92
N ALA A 81 -13.08 17.85 -1.62
CA ALA A 81 -11.73 17.80 -1.09
C ALA A 81 -10.88 16.70 -1.74
N ILE A 82 -11.45 15.51 -1.94
CA ILE A 82 -10.78 14.38 -2.62
C ILE A 82 -10.44 14.75 -4.08
N ASN A 83 -11.35 15.38 -4.81
CA ASN A 83 -11.09 15.81 -6.19
C ASN A 83 -9.99 16.87 -6.26
N THR A 84 -9.93 17.78 -5.31
CA THR A 84 -8.85 18.76 -5.19
C THR A 84 -7.50 18.06 -4.95
N ALA A 85 -7.46 17.11 -4.01
CA ALA A 85 -6.25 16.33 -3.73
C ALA A 85 -5.82 15.53 -4.96
N LYS A 86 -6.76 14.86 -5.65
CA LYS A 86 -6.49 14.13 -6.90
C LYS A 86 -5.86 15.02 -7.96
N SER A 87 -6.44 16.20 -8.19
CA SER A 87 -5.93 17.17 -9.18
C SER A 87 -4.50 17.62 -8.87
N ASN A 88 -4.19 17.85 -7.58
CA ASN A 88 -2.85 18.23 -7.14
C ASN A 88 -1.84 17.10 -7.39
N ILE A 89 -2.22 15.86 -7.06
CA ILE A 89 -1.38 14.66 -7.28
C ILE A 89 -1.18 14.43 -8.79
N GLU A 90 -2.23 14.56 -9.60
CA GLU A 90 -2.14 14.45 -11.06
C GLU A 90 -1.16 15.46 -11.64
N LYS A 91 -1.30 16.73 -11.26
CA LYS A 91 -0.44 17.80 -11.74
C LYS A 91 1.03 17.54 -11.38
N PHE A 92 1.29 17.10 -10.16
CA PHE A 92 2.64 16.78 -9.70
C PHE A 92 3.24 15.62 -10.49
N HIS A 93 2.52 14.50 -10.60
CA HIS A 93 3.05 13.31 -11.27
C HIS A 93 3.11 13.42 -12.80
N GLN A 94 2.26 14.26 -13.43
CA GLN A 94 2.40 14.58 -14.85
C GLN A 94 3.75 15.25 -15.17
N SER A 95 4.27 16.08 -14.27
CA SER A 95 5.57 16.73 -14.46
C SER A 95 6.76 15.75 -14.42
N GLN A 96 6.57 14.54 -13.89
CA GLN A 96 7.60 13.51 -13.81
C GLN A 96 7.69 12.65 -15.09
N LYS A 97 6.79 12.88 -16.05
CA LYS A 97 6.78 12.12 -17.30
C LYS A 97 7.92 12.57 -18.19
N GLU A 98 8.89 11.68 -18.39
CA GLU A 98 10.07 12.00 -19.21
C GLU A 98 9.72 11.96 -20.70
N ILE A 99 10.26 12.93 -21.44
CA ILE A 99 10.25 12.93 -22.90
C ILE A 99 11.55 12.24 -23.35
N PRO A 100 11.48 11.14 -24.15
CA PRO A 100 12.68 10.44 -24.62
C PRO A 100 13.60 11.38 -25.41
N GLN A 101 14.85 11.48 -24.98
CA GLN A 101 15.90 12.21 -25.71
C GLN A 101 16.69 11.18 -26.54
N LYS A 102 16.80 11.43 -27.86
CA LYS A 102 17.65 10.67 -28.77
C LYS A 102 19.01 11.31 -28.86
N ILE A 103 20.07 10.55 -28.65
CA ILE A 103 21.45 10.99 -28.66
C ILE A 103 22.19 10.16 -29.70
N GLU A 104 22.79 10.82 -30.67
CA GLU A 104 23.73 10.19 -31.58
C GLU A 104 25.10 10.12 -30.90
N THR A 105 25.52 8.90 -30.53
CA THR A 105 26.77 8.67 -29.78
C THR A 105 27.98 8.51 -30.71
N THR A 106 27.75 8.07 -31.92
CA THR A 106 28.70 7.95 -33.02
C THR A 106 27.90 8.11 -34.30
N GLU A 107 28.50 8.56 -35.38
CA GLU A 107 27.84 8.75 -36.68
C GLU A 107 27.03 7.50 -37.09
N GLY A 108 25.72 7.67 -37.27
CA GLY A 108 24.75 6.62 -37.59
C GLY A 108 24.27 5.75 -36.42
N VAL A 109 24.77 5.99 -35.17
CA VAL A 109 24.35 5.22 -33.98
C VAL A 109 23.53 6.11 -33.05
N VAL A 110 22.21 5.90 -32.98
CA VAL A 110 21.29 6.66 -32.16
C VAL A 110 20.83 5.83 -30.95
N CYS A 111 21.05 6.32 -29.76
CA CYS A 111 20.64 5.71 -28.50
C CYS A 111 19.56 6.56 -27.80
N TRP A 112 18.62 5.90 -27.15
CA TRP A 112 17.62 6.60 -26.32
C TRP A 112 17.12 5.69 -25.20
N ARG A 113 16.56 6.31 -24.17
CA ARG A 113 15.85 5.65 -23.07
C ARG A 113 14.36 5.79 -23.30
N GLU A 114 13.62 4.72 -23.17
CA GLU A 114 12.17 4.71 -23.30
C GLU A 114 11.53 4.22 -21.99
N SER A 115 10.58 4.97 -21.46
CA SER A 115 9.77 4.58 -20.30
C SER A 115 8.50 3.87 -20.80
N ARG A 116 8.24 2.68 -20.26
CA ARG A 116 7.04 1.89 -20.57
C ARG A 116 6.27 1.57 -19.30
N ALA A 117 4.95 1.61 -19.38
CA ALA A 117 4.09 1.22 -18.27
C ALA A 117 4.24 -0.27 -17.93
N ILE A 118 4.11 -0.60 -16.65
CA ILE A 118 3.90 -1.98 -16.20
C ILE A 118 2.43 -2.30 -16.44
N ASP A 119 2.13 -3.33 -17.22
CA ASP A 119 0.76 -3.61 -17.67
C ASP A 119 -0.20 -3.89 -16.50
N LYS A 120 0.23 -4.67 -15.51
CA LYS A 120 -0.61 -5.10 -14.37
C LYS A 120 0.07 -4.75 -13.05
N VAL A 121 -0.61 -3.95 -12.25
CA VAL A 121 -0.12 -3.53 -10.93
C VAL A 121 -1.15 -3.82 -9.85
N GLY A 122 -0.67 -4.22 -8.68
CA GLY A 122 -1.48 -4.45 -7.48
C GLY A 122 -1.23 -3.35 -6.47
N LEU A 123 -2.31 -2.78 -5.94
CA LEU A 123 -2.28 -1.78 -4.89
C LEU A 123 -2.78 -2.42 -3.59
N TYR A 124 -1.97 -2.35 -2.54
CA TYR A 124 -2.36 -2.77 -1.21
C TYR A 124 -2.70 -1.55 -0.36
N ILE A 125 -3.91 -1.51 0.18
CA ILE A 125 -4.37 -0.46 1.08
C ILE A 125 -4.65 -1.10 2.44
N PRO A 126 -3.88 -0.78 3.48
CA PRO A 126 -4.08 -1.36 4.80
C PRO A 126 -5.41 -0.92 5.41
N GLY A 127 -6.00 -1.79 6.21
CA GLY A 127 -7.07 -1.45 7.13
C GLY A 127 -6.53 -0.68 8.34
N GLY A 128 -7.42 -0.16 9.15
CA GLY A 128 -7.07 0.56 10.37
C GLY A 128 -8.24 1.39 10.91
N THR A 129 -7.96 2.20 11.92
CA THR A 129 -8.94 3.09 12.54
C THR A 129 -9.37 4.25 11.64
N ALA A 130 -8.48 4.67 10.73
CA ALA A 130 -8.77 5.71 9.73
C ALA A 130 -8.63 5.12 8.31
N PRO A 131 -9.54 5.46 7.38
CA PRO A 131 -9.44 5.01 6.00
C PRO A 131 -8.31 5.74 5.29
N LEU A 132 -7.33 4.98 4.77
CA LEU A 132 -6.18 5.53 4.07
C LEU A 132 -6.51 5.79 2.58
N PHE A 133 -7.55 6.55 2.32
CA PHE A 133 -7.99 6.88 0.96
C PHE A 133 -6.96 7.74 0.19
N SER A 134 -6.18 8.55 0.89
CA SER A 134 -5.07 9.29 0.28
C SER A 134 -4.02 8.36 -0.32
N THR A 135 -3.78 7.20 0.30
CA THR A 135 -2.89 6.18 -0.25
C THR A 135 -3.42 5.63 -1.58
N VAL A 136 -4.74 5.48 -1.72
CA VAL A 136 -5.34 5.08 -3.01
C VAL A 136 -5.01 6.12 -4.09
N LEU A 137 -5.18 7.42 -3.79
CA LEU A 137 -4.82 8.51 -4.72
C LEU A 137 -3.34 8.47 -5.09
N MET A 138 -2.46 8.38 -4.08
CA MET A 138 -1.00 8.41 -4.27
C MET A 138 -0.45 7.20 -5.04
N LEU A 139 -1.18 6.09 -5.10
CA LEU A 139 -0.78 4.89 -5.84
C LEU A 139 -1.50 4.77 -7.19
N ALA A 140 -2.81 4.98 -7.23
CA ALA A 140 -3.59 4.76 -8.43
C ALA A 140 -3.40 5.88 -9.48
N VAL A 141 -3.27 7.14 -9.05
CA VAL A 141 -3.06 8.27 -9.97
C VAL A 141 -1.73 8.12 -10.74
N PRO A 142 -0.57 7.88 -10.11
CA PRO A 142 0.66 7.62 -10.84
C PRO A 142 0.59 6.40 -11.74
N ALA A 143 -0.10 5.32 -11.32
CA ALA A 143 -0.28 4.13 -12.14
C ALA A 143 -1.05 4.44 -13.43
N GLN A 144 -2.11 5.27 -13.35
CA GLN A 144 -2.85 5.75 -14.52
C GLN A 144 -1.99 6.63 -15.43
N ILE A 145 -1.27 7.59 -14.87
CA ILE A 145 -0.39 8.50 -15.62
C ILE A 145 0.71 7.70 -16.36
N ALA A 146 1.24 6.66 -15.71
CA ALA A 146 2.20 5.76 -16.33
C ALA A 146 1.60 4.94 -17.48
N GLY A 147 0.28 4.74 -17.51
CA GLY A 147 -0.43 3.97 -18.54
C GLY A 147 -0.59 2.50 -18.20
N CYS A 148 -0.60 2.11 -16.90
CA CYS A 148 -0.91 0.75 -16.49
C CYS A 148 -2.29 0.33 -16.98
N LYS A 149 -2.40 -0.84 -17.62
CA LYS A 149 -3.65 -1.31 -18.24
C LYS A 149 -4.62 -1.91 -17.22
N GLU A 150 -4.07 -2.61 -16.24
CA GLU A 150 -4.82 -3.27 -15.19
C GLU A 150 -4.28 -2.83 -13.82
N ILE A 151 -5.12 -2.15 -13.06
CA ILE A 151 -4.81 -1.69 -11.71
C ILE A 151 -5.80 -2.38 -10.78
N ILE A 152 -5.31 -3.30 -9.95
CA ILE A 152 -6.15 -3.98 -8.95
C ILE A 152 -5.84 -3.46 -7.56
N LEU A 153 -6.82 -3.52 -6.66
CA LEU A 153 -6.69 -3.06 -5.29
C LEU A 153 -7.15 -4.15 -4.31
N CYS A 154 -6.31 -4.44 -3.33
CA CYS A 154 -6.66 -5.27 -2.17
C CYS A 154 -6.71 -4.42 -0.91
N SER A 155 -7.78 -4.56 -0.13
CA SER A 155 -7.94 -3.93 1.18
C SER A 155 -8.75 -4.85 2.10
N PRO A 156 -8.43 -4.92 3.40
CA PRO A 156 -9.19 -5.75 4.32
C PRO A 156 -10.63 -5.24 4.47
N PRO A 157 -11.60 -6.16 4.63
CA PRO A 157 -12.96 -5.79 4.93
C PRO A 157 -13.08 -5.22 6.36
N GLN A 158 -14.04 -4.33 6.56
CA GLN A 158 -14.45 -3.86 7.88
C GLN A 158 -15.34 -4.91 8.58
N LYS A 159 -15.74 -4.66 9.82
CA LYS A 159 -16.60 -5.55 10.62
C LYS A 159 -17.94 -5.93 9.98
N ASN A 160 -18.39 -5.21 8.98
CA ASN A 160 -19.60 -5.49 8.20
C ASN A 160 -19.34 -6.28 6.92
N GLY A 161 -18.12 -6.79 6.71
CA GLY A 161 -17.71 -7.54 5.52
C GLY A 161 -17.51 -6.69 4.27
N LYS A 162 -17.67 -5.36 4.35
CA LYS A 162 -17.48 -4.43 3.22
C LYS A 162 -16.18 -3.63 3.37
N ILE A 163 -15.64 -3.16 2.27
CA ILE A 163 -14.54 -2.18 2.27
C ILE A 163 -15.11 -0.80 2.65
N ASN A 164 -14.28 0.03 3.27
CA ASN A 164 -14.67 1.40 3.63
C ASN A 164 -15.19 2.17 2.41
N PRO A 165 -16.36 2.83 2.49
CA PRO A 165 -16.97 3.53 1.36
C PRO A 165 -16.06 4.58 0.71
N ILE A 166 -15.25 5.29 1.49
CA ILE A 166 -14.35 6.32 0.96
C ILE A 166 -13.25 5.68 0.11
N ILE A 167 -12.73 4.50 0.50
CA ILE A 167 -11.74 3.75 -0.29
C ILE A 167 -12.37 3.32 -1.62
N LEU A 168 -13.60 2.78 -1.60
CA LEU A 168 -14.31 2.38 -2.82
C LEU A 168 -14.60 3.56 -3.75
N TYR A 169 -15.04 4.68 -3.18
CA TYR A 169 -15.26 5.91 -3.94
C TYR A 169 -13.98 6.38 -4.65
N VAL A 170 -12.86 6.46 -3.91
CA VAL A 170 -11.58 6.93 -4.47
C VAL A 170 -11.02 5.94 -5.49
N ALA A 171 -11.14 4.63 -5.24
CA ALA A 171 -10.73 3.61 -6.19
C ALA A 171 -11.52 3.71 -7.51
N ASN A 172 -12.84 3.92 -7.43
CA ASN A 172 -13.69 4.15 -8.61
C ASN A 172 -13.30 5.46 -9.33
N LEU A 173 -13.11 6.56 -8.58
CA LEU A 173 -12.65 7.85 -9.12
C LEU A 173 -11.32 7.73 -9.87
N CYS A 174 -10.44 6.85 -9.38
CA CYS A 174 -9.15 6.52 -9.99
C CYS A 174 -9.23 5.33 -10.96
N ARG A 175 -10.42 4.93 -11.42
CA ARG A 175 -10.61 3.86 -12.42
C ARG A 175 -9.80 2.59 -12.11
N VAL A 176 -9.74 2.19 -10.83
CA VAL A 176 -9.17 0.90 -10.43
C VAL A 176 -10.01 -0.19 -11.09
N SER A 177 -9.35 -1.15 -11.75
CA SER A 177 -10.03 -2.15 -12.60
C SER A 177 -10.85 -3.14 -11.79
N LYS A 178 -10.31 -3.59 -10.65
CA LYS A 178 -10.93 -4.55 -9.75
C LYS A 178 -10.52 -4.29 -8.30
N ILE A 179 -11.42 -4.56 -7.38
CA ILE A 179 -11.20 -4.34 -5.94
C ILE A 179 -11.53 -5.64 -5.20
N PHE A 180 -10.69 -6.03 -4.24
CA PHE A 180 -10.80 -7.28 -3.51
C PHE A 180 -10.79 -7.05 -2.00
N LYS A 181 -11.69 -7.75 -1.30
CA LYS A 181 -11.86 -7.75 0.16
C LYS A 181 -10.81 -8.66 0.83
N VAL A 182 -9.54 -8.36 0.63
CA VAL A 182 -8.41 -9.16 1.14
C VAL A 182 -7.39 -8.24 1.79
N GLY A 183 -7.08 -8.49 3.06
CA GLY A 183 -6.07 -7.77 3.83
C GLY A 183 -4.78 -8.57 4.04
N GLY A 184 -3.82 -7.99 4.74
CA GLY A 184 -2.64 -8.66 5.26
C GLY A 184 -1.70 -9.29 4.22
N ALA A 185 -0.88 -10.21 4.70
CA ALA A 185 0.11 -10.92 3.88
C ALA A 185 -0.54 -11.81 2.79
N GLN A 186 -1.74 -12.33 3.05
CA GLN A 186 -2.48 -13.13 2.08
C GLN A 186 -2.94 -12.32 0.85
N ALA A 187 -3.14 -10.99 0.99
CA ALA A 187 -3.39 -10.11 -0.16
C ALA A 187 -2.16 -10.04 -1.08
N ILE A 188 -0.97 -9.92 -0.47
CA ILE A 188 0.30 -9.90 -1.21
C ILE A 188 0.52 -11.25 -1.88
N ALA A 189 0.26 -12.37 -1.19
CA ALA A 189 0.36 -13.72 -1.76
C ALA A 189 -0.59 -13.88 -2.96
N ALA A 190 -1.87 -13.48 -2.82
CA ALA A 190 -2.85 -13.55 -3.90
C ALA A 190 -2.43 -12.75 -5.14
N MET A 191 -1.99 -11.50 -4.97
CA MET A 191 -1.51 -10.68 -6.08
C MET A 191 -0.22 -11.22 -6.71
N SER A 192 0.60 -11.95 -5.94
CA SER A 192 1.86 -12.53 -6.42
C SER A 192 1.69 -13.81 -7.22
N LEU A 193 0.80 -14.68 -6.78
CA LEU A 193 0.58 -16.00 -7.35
C LEU A 193 -0.56 -16.01 -8.37
N GLY A 194 -1.60 -15.22 -8.11
CA GLY A 194 -2.91 -15.33 -8.71
C GLY A 194 -3.77 -16.35 -7.97
N THR A 195 -5.08 -16.14 -7.95
CA THR A 195 -6.08 -17.12 -7.50
C THR A 195 -7.21 -17.18 -8.53
N GLU A 196 -8.29 -17.90 -8.25
CA GLU A 196 -9.45 -17.94 -9.14
C GLU A 196 -10.07 -16.55 -9.36
N THR A 197 -10.07 -15.72 -8.30
CA THR A 197 -10.68 -14.38 -8.34
C THR A 197 -9.65 -13.27 -8.48
N VAL A 198 -8.53 -13.34 -7.76
CA VAL A 198 -7.50 -12.28 -7.74
C VAL A 198 -6.46 -12.53 -8.83
N PRO A 199 -6.32 -11.66 -9.84
CA PRO A 199 -5.34 -11.86 -10.91
C PRO A 199 -3.92 -11.63 -10.41
N LYS A 200 -2.97 -12.40 -10.93
CA LYS A 200 -1.54 -12.17 -10.74
C LYS A 200 -1.11 -10.85 -11.38
N VAL A 201 -0.26 -10.10 -10.67
CA VAL A 201 0.30 -8.82 -11.13
C VAL A 201 1.81 -8.89 -11.31
N TYR A 202 2.40 -7.89 -11.95
CA TYR A 202 3.85 -7.81 -12.16
C TYR A 202 4.57 -6.98 -11.11
N LYS A 203 3.85 -6.05 -10.47
CA LYS A 203 4.40 -5.23 -9.40
C LYS A 203 3.32 -4.89 -8.36
N ILE A 204 3.73 -4.91 -7.09
CA ILE A 204 2.86 -4.61 -5.95
C ILE A 204 3.37 -3.33 -5.28
N PHE A 205 2.43 -2.43 -4.97
CA PHE A 205 2.66 -1.17 -4.27
C PHE A 205 1.76 -1.08 -3.04
N GLY A 206 2.20 -0.39 -2.03
CA GLY A 206 1.39 -0.04 -0.88
C GLY A 206 2.14 -0.19 0.44
N PRO A 207 1.80 0.67 1.42
CA PRO A 207 2.33 0.58 2.77
C PRO A 207 1.72 -0.61 3.51
N GLY A 208 2.39 -1.07 4.55
CA GLY A 208 1.88 -2.16 5.36
C GLY A 208 2.67 -2.34 6.66
N ASN A 209 2.14 -3.17 7.54
CA ASN A 209 2.85 -3.60 8.74
C ASN A 209 4.00 -4.57 8.39
N GLN A 210 4.72 -5.03 9.40
CA GLN A 210 5.84 -5.95 9.24
C GLN A 210 5.49 -7.23 8.46
N PHE A 211 4.27 -7.78 8.61
CA PHE A 211 3.84 -8.99 7.89
C PHE A 211 3.64 -8.72 6.40
N VAL A 212 3.05 -7.57 6.06
CA VAL A 212 2.89 -7.13 4.67
C VAL A 212 4.23 -6.82 4.03
N THR A 213 5.13 -6.16 4.77
CA THR A 213 6.48 -5.87 4.30
C THR A 213 7.27 -7.16 4.03
N GLU A 214 7.23 -8.13 4.94
CA GLU A 214 7.89 -9.42 4.74
C GLU A 214 7.26 -10.23 3.60
N ALA A 215 5.93 -10.19 3.47
CA ALA A 215 5.24 -10.81 2.34
C ALA A 215 5.68 -10.19 0.98
N LYS A 216 5.88 -8.87 0.90
CA LYS A 216 6.42 -8.21 -0.28
C LYS A 216 7.85 -8.63 -0.58
N ILE A 217 8.71 -8.74 0.44
CA ILE A 217 10.08 -9.27 0.30
C ILE A 217 10.05 -10.72 -0.20
N PHE A 218 9.14 -11.54 0.32
CA PHE A 218 8.96 -12.92 -0.15
C PHE A 218 8.48 -12.96 -1.61
N ALA A 219 7.55 -12.09 -2.00
CA ALA A 219 7.06 -11.97 -3.38
C ALA A 219 8.19 -11.68 -4.39
N GLN A 220 9.23 -10.92 -3.98
CA GLN A 220 10.40 -10.69 -4.83
C GLN A 220 11.15 -12.00 -5.17
N LYS A 221 11.19 -12.97 -4.24
CA LYS A 221 11.79 -14.30 -4.50
C LYS A 221 11.03 -15.06 -5.59
N LEU A 222 9.76 -14.70 -5.83
CA LEU A 222 8.90 -15.27 -6.88
C LEU A 222 8.89 -14.44 -8.18
N GLY A 223 9.76 -13.42 -8.27
CA GLY A 223 9.89 -12.57 -9.45
C GLY A 223 8.88 -11.42 -9.54
N ILE A 224 8.13 -11.14 -8.49
CA ILE A 224 7.22 -9.99 -8.44
C ILE A 224 7.99 -8.76 -7.98
N ALA A 225 7.93 -7.68 -8.75
CA ALA A 225 8.52 -6.41 -8.32
C ALA A 225 7.69 -5.78 -7.19
N ILE A 226 8.35 -5.05 -6.31
CA ILE A 226 7.68 -4.30 -5.23
C ILE A 226 8.14 -2.85 -5.21
N ASP A 227 7.46 -2.00 -4.46
CA ASP A 227 7.98 -0.72 -4.00
C ASP A 227 9.05 -0.93 -2.91
N MET A 228 9.57 0.16 -2.34
CA MET A 228 10.59 0.06 -1.30
C MET A 228 10.04 -0.69 -0.07
N PRO A 229 10.73 -1.74 0.41
CA PRO A 229 10.37 -2.39 1.66
C PRO A 229 10.70 -1.45 2.83
N ALA A 230 9.69 -0.74 3.32
CA ALA A 230 9.82 0.21 4.41
C ALA A 230 8.91 -0.22 5.57
N GLY A 231 9.47 -0.13 6.78
CA GLY A 231 8.70 -0.29 8.01
C GLY A 231 7.86 0.96 8.33
N PRO A 232 7.22 1.02 9.50
CA PRO A 232 6.51 2.20 9.98
C PRO A 232 7.43 3.42 10.00
N SER A 233 6.85 4.59 9.73
CA SER A 233 7.57 5.86 9.86
C SER A 233 7.91 6.12 11.33
N GLU A 234 9.05 6.76 11.54
CA GLU A 234 9.52 7.18 12.86
C GLU A 234 9.92 8.65 12.79
N VAL A 235 9.68 9.40 13.84
CA VAL A 235 10.10 10.79 13.95
C VAL A 235 11.06 10.97 15.13
N LEU A 236 12.13 11.69 14.91
CA LEU A 236 13.04 12.20 15.93
C LEU A 236 13.02 13.71 15.87
N VAL A 237 12.62 14.36 16.97
CA VAL A 237 12.67 15.81 17.09
C VAL A 237 13.80 16.19 18.04
N ILE A 238 14.74 17.02 17.57
CA ILE A 238 15.78 17.63 18.38
C ILE A 238 15.35 19.06 18.65
N ALA A 239 15.14 19.39 19.93
CA ALA A 239 14.66 20.70 20.36
C ALA A 239 15.47 21.21 21.54
N ASP A 240 15.73 22.50 21.56
CA ASP A 240 16.31 23.23 22.69
C ASP A 240 15.34 24.31 23.20
N GLU A 241 15.81 25.19 24.07
CA GLU A 241 15.02 26.28 24.68
C GLU A 241 14.49 27.31 23.67
N THR A 242 15.00 27.35 22.44
CA THR A 242 14.53 28.25 21.38
C THR A 242 13.37 27.67 20.59
N ALA A 243 13.10 26.37 20.74
CA ALA A 243 12.06 25.68 19.99
C ALA A 243 10.66 26.06 20.48
N ASN A 244 9.70 26.13 19.56
CA ASN A 244 8.29 26.30 19.92
C ASN A 244 7.70 24.95 20.35
N PRO A 245 7.28 24.78 21.63
CA PRO A 245 6.75 23.52 22.11
C PRO A 245 5.52 22.99 21.35
N SER A 246 4.68 23.88 20.82
CA SER A 246 3.50 23.49 20.04
C SER A 246 3.88 22.87 18.71
N PHE A 247 4.95 23.32 18.08
CA PHE A 247 5.46 22.73 16.83
C PHE A 247 6.08 21.36 17.10
N VAL A 248 6.90 21.25 18.15
CA VAL A 248 7.48 19.97 18.58
C VAL A 248 6.38 18.93 18.88
N ALA A 249 5.33 19.36 19.59
CA ALA A 249 4.20 18.48 19.88
C ALA A 249 3.46 18.06 18.62
N ALA A 250 3.25 18.96 17.66
CA ALA A 250 2.61 18.65 16.39
C ALA A 250 3.42 17.64 15.57
N ASP A 251 4.74 17.80 15.51
CA ASP A 251 5.64 16.88 14.81
C ASP A 251 5.61 15.48 15.46
N LEU A 252 5.67 15.40 16.79
CA LEU A 252 5.61 14.12 17.51
C LEU A 252 4.25 13.42 17.37
N LEU A 253 3.15 14.18 17.27
CA LEU A 253 1.80 13.64 17.07
C LEU A 253 1.51 13.23 15.63
N SER A 254 2.37 13.56 14.70
CA SER A 254 2.22 13.19 13.27
C SER A 254 2.51 11.71 12.99
N GLN A 255 3.08 10.95 13.97
CA GLN A 255 3.50 9.55 13.85
C GLN A 255 2.85 8.63 14.87
#